data_718f0abfeb93e0ab1bfa310b77cd708d
#
_entry.id   718f0abfeb93e0ab1bfa310b77cd708d
#
_cell.length_a   1.000
_cell.length_b   1.000
_cell.length_c   1.000
_cell.angle_alpha   90.00
_cell.angle_beta   90.00
_cell.angle_gamma   90.00
#
_symmetry.space_group_name_H-M   'P 1'
#
loop_
_entity.id
_entity.type
_entity.pdbx_description
1 polymer ?
#
loop_
_entity_poly.entity_id
_entity_poly.type
_entity_poly.pdbx_seq_one_letter_code
_entity_poly.pdbx_strand_id
1 'polypeptide(L)'
;MLLDGPQRPPGAEGRSMAEKLIIVMANTDPRNGEELGAPIFQATVAAAMDYEVDVICTATSGRLMKKGVAEKLFVKEGSPKSVYSFIQDAHEAGAKFYCCSPNLDLFDMTQDDLIPECEGIVGGAHLIEQVMEEDCRVLTY
;
A
#
# COMPACT_ATOMS: atom_id res chain seq x y z
N MET A 1 -21.82 -1.71 -0.84
CA MET A 1 -21.31 -1.38 -0.54
C MET A 1 -20.58 -0.62 -0.71
N LEU A 2 -20.47 -0.37 -0.81
CA LEU A 2 -19.74 0.15 -0.80
C LEU A 2 -19.12 1.07 -1.21
N LEU A 3 -19.45 1.53 -1.58
CA LEU A 3 -18.58 2.00 -2.48
C LEU A 3 -18.93 3.18 -3.26
N ASP A 4 -19.90 3.86 -2.84
CA ASP A 4 -20.00 5.25 -3.18
C ASP A 4 -18.80 5.89 -2.51
N GLY A 5 -17.81 6.27 -3.26
CA GLY A 5 -16.66 6.95 -2.74
C GLY A 5 -17.07 8.14 -1.89
N PRO A 6 -16.16 8.70 -1.08
CA PRO A 6 -16.49 9.84 -0.25
C PRO A 6 -17.01 10.95 -1.12
N GLN A 7 -18.29 11.27 -0.92
CA GLN A 7 -18.89 12.36 -1.63
C GLN A 7 -18.44 13.67 -0.99
N ARG A 8 -18.04 14.60 -1.81
CA ARG A 8 -17.72 15.93 -1.32
C ARG A 8 -18.98 16.58 -0.79
N PRO A 9 -18.93 17.17 0.40
CA PRO A 9 -20.09 17.88 0.91
C PRO A 9 -20.46 19.05 0.00
N PRO A 10 -21.74 19.42 -0.05
CA PRO A 10 -22.17 20.59 -0.81
C PRO A 10 -21.36 21.83 -0.42
N GLY A 11 -20.94 22.62 -1.41
CA GLY A 11 -20.16 23.82 -1.19
C GLY A 11 -18.67 23.56 -0.94
N ALA A 12 -18.22 22.33 -1.16
CA ALA A 12 -16.79 21.99 -1.00
C ALA A 12 -15.93 22.42 -2.21
N GLU A 13 -16.54 22.87 -3.28
CA GLU A 13 -15.79 23.39 -4.42
C GLU A 13 -14.92 24.57 -3.97
N GLY A 14 -13.64 24.52 -4.32
CA GLY A 14 -12.67 25.52 -3.92
C GLY A 14 -12.03 25.32 -2.54
N ARG A 15 -12.50 24.35 -1.75
CA ARG A 15 -11.82 23.97 -0.52
C ARG A 15 -10.64 23.07 -0.82
N SER A 16 -9.58 23.20 0.00
CA SER A 16 -8.51 22.22 -0.02
C SER A 16 -9.04 20.86 0.40
N MET A 17 -8.95 19.88 -0.47
CA MET A 17 -9.35 18.50 -0.21
C MET A 17 -8.10 17.62 -0.29
N ALA A 18 -8.08 16.56 0.52
CA ALA A 18 -7.02 15.58 0.41
C ALA A 18 -7.09 14.91 -0.96
N GLU A 19 -5.96 14.85 -1.66
CA GLU A 19 -5.84 14.23 -2.96
C GLU A 19 -4.93 13.01 -2.93
N LYS A 20 -4.14 12.87 -1.86
CA LYS A 20 -3.18 11.81 -1.68
C LYS A 20 -3.49 10.99 -0.46
N LEU A 21 -3.45 9.68 -0.62
CA LEU A 21 -3.54 8.71 0.47
C LEU A 21 -2.23 7.95 0.58
N ILE A 22 -1.68 7.92 1.78
CA ILE A 22 -0.55 7.05 2.10
C ILE A 22 -1.08 5.92 2.99
N ILE A 23 -0.82 4.70 2.59
CA ILE A 23 -1.09 3.52 3.42
C ILE A 23 0.26 3.00 3.89
N VAL A 24 0.46 3.02 5.20
CA VAL A 24 1.67 2.48 5.81
C VAL A 24 1.35 1.09 6.35
N MET A 25 1.98 0.07 5.78
CA MET A 25 1.88 -1.29 6.26
C MET A 25 3.14 -1.59 7.07
N ALA A 26 3.01 -1.60 8.38
CA ALA A 26 4.13 -1.82 9.30
C ALA A 26 3.97 -3.10 10.12
N ASN A 27 2.80 -3.26 10.70
CA ASN A 27 2.52 -4.35 11.65
C ASN A 27 1.72 -5.50 11.05
N THR A 28 1.28 -5.37 9.82
CA THR A 28 0.56 -6.43 9.12
C THR A 28 1.51 -7.59 8.85
N ASP A 29 1.30 -8.68 9.55
CA ASP A 29 2.21 -9.83 9.52
C ASP A 29 1.95 -10.66 8.26
N PRO A 30 2.95 -10.83 7.39
CA PRO A 30 2.80 -11.70 6.21
C PRO A 30 2.46 -13.15 6.53
N ARG A 31 2.68 -13.61 7.77
CA ARG A 31 2.28 -14.94 8.20
C ARG A 31 0.79 -15.04 8.51
N ASN A 32 0.11 -13.91 8.63
CA ASN A 32 -1.33 -13.86 8.85
C ASN A 32 -2.01 -13.25 7.63
N GLY A 33 -2.37 -14.09 6.66
CA GLY A 33 -2.94 -13.65 5.40
C GLY A 33 -4.22 -12.85 5.53
N GLU A 34 -5.01 -13.11 6.57
CA GLU A 34 -6.26 -12.39 6.80
C GLU A 34 -6.06 -10.89 6.99
N GLU A 35 -4.93 -10.48 7.56
CA GLU A 35 -4.63 -9.08 7.81
C GLU A 35 -4.19 -8.32 6.55
N LEU A 36 -3.80 -9.06 5.51
CA LEU A 36 -3.22 -8.45 4.31
C LEU A 36 -4.28 -7.91 3.34
N GLY A 37 -5.49 -8.44 3.40
CA GLY A 37 -6.53 -8.11 2.43
C GLY A 37 -6.99 -6.65 2.52
N ALA A 38 -7.32 -6.17 3.71
CA ALA A 38 -7.93 -4.86 3.91
C ALA A 38 -7.04 -3.71 3.43
N PRO A 39 -5.76 -3.60 3.83
CA PRO A 39 -4.95 -2.46 3.38
C PRO A 39 -4.72 -2.45 1.88
N ILE A 40 -4.48 -3.60 1.25
CA ILE A 40 -4.26 -3.67 -0.19
C ILE A 40 -5.55 -3.37 -0.96
N PHE A 41 -6.68 -3.88 -0.48
CA PHE A 41 -7.97 -3.58 -1.08
C PHE A 41 -8.31 -2.10 -0.99
N GLN A 42 -8.05 -1.46 0.14
CA GLN A 42 -8.27 -0.02 0.32
C GLN A 42 -7.39 0.80 -0.63
N ALA A 43 -6.16 0.36 -0.86
CA ALA A 43 -5.30 1.00 -1.85
C ALA A 43 -5.92 0.92 -3.25
N THR A 44 -6.45 -0.23 -3.62
CA THR A 44 -7.11 -0.43 -4.91
C THR A 44 -8.32 0.49 -5.05
N VAL A 45 -9.16 0.53 -4.03
CA VAL A 45 -10.38 1.37 -4.05
C VAL A 45 -10.02 2.84 -4.17
N ALA A 46 -9.07 3.32 -3.37
CA ALA A 46 -8.66 4.72 -3.40
C ALA A 46 -8.08 5.10 -4.77
N ALA A 47 -7.25 4.25 -5.34
CA ALA A 47 -6.68 4.48 -6.67
C ALA A 47 -7.78 4.51 -7.76
N ALA A 48 -8.76 3.61 -7.66
CA ALA A 48 -9.91 3.58 -8.57
C ALA A 48 -10.79 4.82 -8.45
N MET A 49 -10.73 5.51 -7.31
CA MET A 49 -11.43 6.77 -7.07
C MET A 49 -10.61 8.00 -7.50
N ASP A 50 -9.53 7.78 -8.23
CA ASP A 50 -8.63 8.81 -8.76
C ASP A 50 -7.83 9.57 -7.70
N TYR A 51 -7.68 9.02 -6.50
CA TYR A 51 -6.72 9.54 -5.54
C TYR A 51 -5.32 9.04 -5.88
N GLU A 52 -4.32 9.86 -5.60
CA GLU A 52 -2.93 9.43 -5.62
C GLU A 52 -2.71 8.53 -4.39
N VAL A 53 -2.20 7.32 -4.60
CA VAL A 53 -2.05 6.33 -3.52
C VAL A 53 -0.62 5.80 -3.50
N ASP A 54 0.04 5.96 -2.36
CA ASP A 54 1.31 5.32 -2.08
C ASP A 54 1.13 4.31 -0.94
N VAL A 55 1.60 3.09 -1.15
CA VAL A 55 1.63 2.05 -0.13
C VAL A 55 3.08 1.84 0.27
N ILE A 56 3.40 2.14 1.52
CA ILE A 56 4.76 2.01 2.03
C ILE A 56 4.82 0.79 2.93
N CYS A 57 5.57 -0.21 2.49
CA CYS A 57 5.75 -1.44 3.22
C CYS A 57 7.04 -1.34 4.04
N THR A 58 6.89 -1.39 5.35
CA THR A 58 7.98 -1.24 6.30
C THR A 58 7.90 -2.30 7.40
N ALA A 59 8.92 -2.42 8.20
CA ALA A 59 8.99 -3.38 9.30
C ALA A 59 8.59 -4.78 8.82
N THR A 60 7.72 -5.48 9.52
CA THR A 60 7.29 -6.84 9.19
C THR A 60 6.67 -6.93 7.78
N SER A 61 5.91 -5.92 7.39
CA SER A 61 5.23 -5.90 6.08
C SER A 61 6.19 -5.69 4.91
N GLY A 62 7.40 -5.23 5.16
CA GLY A 62 8.39 -5.04 4.11
C GLY A 62 8.73 -6.31 3.33
N ARG A 63 8.51 -7.47 3.94
CA ARG A 63 8.70 -8.77 3.27
C ARG A 63 7.82 -8.96 2.05
N LEU A 64 6.68 -8.28 2.00
CA LEU A 64 5.76 -8.40 0.86
C LEU A 64 6.38 -7.92 -0.45
N MET A 65 7.37 -7.05 -0.36
CA MET A 65 8.03 -6.50 -1.55
C MET A 65 9.09 -7.44 -2.12
N LYS A 66 9.45 -8.49 -1.39
CA LYS A 66 10.41 -9.48 -1.88
C LYS A 66 9.72 -10.46 -2.84
N LYS A 67 10.35 -10.71 -3.98
CA LYS A 67 9.88 -11.73 -4.93
C LYS A 67 9.70 -13.08 -4.24
N GLY A 68 8.60 -13.76 -4.54
CA GLY A 68 8.32 -15.10 -4.03
C GLY A 68 7.59 -15.13 -2.68
N VAL A 69 7.41 -14.00 -2.01
CA VAL A 69 6.71 -13.97 -0.71
C VAL A 69 5.21 -13.86 -0.89
N ALA A 70 4.73 -12.79 -1.50
CA ALA A 70 3.29 -12.54 -1.64
C ALA A 70 2.59 -13.59 -2.51
N GLU A 71 3.30 -14.22 -3.44
CA GLU A 71 2.76 -15.26 -4.31
C GLU A 71 2.30 -16.50 -3.52
N LYS A 72 2.87 -16.71 -2.33
CA LYS A 72 2.59 -17.88 -1.49
C LYS A 72 1.60 -17.57 -0.36
N LEU A 73 1.14 -16.34 -0.27
CA LEU A 73 0.24 -15.89 0.78
C LEU A 73 -1.18 -15.76 0.25
N PHE A 74 -2.14 -16.10 1.10
CA PHE A 74 -3.57 -16.05 0.76
C PHE A 74 -4.32 -15.43 1.92
N VAL A 75 -5.29 -14.57 1.61
CA VAL A 75 -6.14 -13.93 2.62
C VAL A 75 -6.98 -14.99 3.34
N LYS A 76 -7.38 -16.03 2.60
CA LYS A 76 -8.12 -17.15 3.13
C LYS A 76 -7.59 -18.42 2.51
N GLU A 77 -7.47 -19.48 3.31
CA GLU A 77 -7.08 -20.79 2.81
C GLU A 77 -8.06 -21.25 1.74
N GLY A 78 -7.52 -21.73 0.63
CA GLY A 78 -8.32 -22.17 -0.51
C GLY A 78 -8.76 -21.05 -1.46
N SER A 79 -8.40 -19.80 -1.18
CA SER A 79 -8.66 -18.69 -2.09
C SER A 79 -7.94 -18.90 -3.42
N PRO A 80 -8.59 -18.64 -4.57
CA PRO A 80 -7.92 -18.76 -5.87
C PRO A 80 -6.90 -17.68 -6.16
N LYS A 81 -6.96 -16.54 -5.45
CA LYS A 81 -6.04 -15.41 -5.67
C LYS A 81 -5.05 -15.31 -4.51
N SER A 82 -3.78 -15.19 -4.84
CA SER A 82 -2.73 -14.91 -3.86
C SER A 82 -2.75 -13.45 -3.46
N VAL A 83 -2.06 -13.12 -2.37
CA VAL A 83 -1.84 -11.73 -1.98
C VAL A 83 -1.12 -10.97 -3.09
N TYR A 84 -0.22 -11.62 -3.80
CA TYR A 84 0.45 -10.98 -4.93
C TYR A 84 -0.53 -10.53 -6.01
N SER A 85 -1.57 -11.32 -6.29
CA SER A 85 -2.62 -10.92 -7.22
C SER A 85 -3.32 -9.64 -6.78
N PHE A 86 -3.58 -9.47 -5.49
CA PHE A 86 -4.15 -8.24 -4.96
C PHE A 86 -3.21 -7.05 -5.10
N ILE A 87 -1.91 -7.27 -4.91
CA ILE A 87 -0.89 -6.22 -5.14
C ILE A 87 -0.89 -5.81 -6.62
N GLN A 88 -0.97 -6.76 -7.53
CA GLN A 88 -1.03 -6.48 -8.96
C GLN A 88 -2.28 -5.69 -9.32
N ASP A 89 -3.44 -6.05 -8.77
CA ASP A 89 -4.69 -5.33 -9.00
C ASP A 89 -4.59 -3.88 -8.50
N ALA A 90 -4.01 -3.68 -7.32
CA ALA A 90 -3.82 -2.33 -6.78
C ALA A 90 -2.87 -1.51 -7.67
N HIS A 91 -1.80 -2.12 -8.12
CA HIS A 91 -0.83 -1.48 -9.02
C HIS A 91 -1.48 -1.08 -10.36
N GLU A 92 -2.28 -1.97 -10.93
CA GLU A 92 -3.01 -1.68 -12.17
C GLU A 92 -4.00 -0.54 -11.99
N ALA A 93 -4.62 -0.42 -10.82
CA ALA A 93 -5.54 0.67 -10.51
C ALA A 93 -4.81 2.01 -10.32
N GLY A 94 -3.51 2.00 -10.13
CA GLY A 94 -2.69 3.20 -10.00
C GLY A 94 -1.98 3.37 -8.67
N ALA A 95 -2.15 2.45 -7.72
CA ALA A 95 -1.44 2.50 -6.45
C ALA A 95 0.05 2.20 -6.66
N LYS A 96 0.90 2.94 -5.96
CA LYS A 96 2.35 2.76 -6.02
C LYS A 96 2.84 2.13 -4.74
N PHE A 97 3.61 1.05 -4.86
CA PHE A 97 4.19 0.35 -3.72
C PHE A 97 5.65 0.74 -3.53
N TYR A 98 6.06 0.88 -2.29
CA TYR A 98 7.43 1.22 -1.92
C TYR A 98 7.90 0.33 -0.79
N CYS A 99 9.21 0.06 -0.78
CA CYS A 99 9.87 -0.65 0.30
C CYS A 99 10.68 0.34 1.15
N CYS A 100 10.56 0.24 2.46
CA CYS A 100 11.36 1.07 3.36
C CYS A 100 12.81 0.61 3.36
N SER A 101 13.76 1.55 3.28
CA SER A 101 15.17 1.21 3.13
C SER A 101 15.75 0.31 4.22
N PRO A 102 15.40 0.45 5.52
CA PRO A 102 15.89 -0.48 6.53
C PRO A 102 15.51 -1.94 6.30
N ASN A 103 14.45 -2.20 5.52
CA ASN A 103 14.02 -3.57 5.24
C ASN A 103 15.02 -4.36 4.41
N LEU A 104 15.87 -3.69 3.66
CA LEU A 104 16.90 -4.37 2.89
C LEU A 104 17.87 -5.12 3.82
N ASP A 105 18.34 -4.44 4.86
CA ASP A 105 19.19 -5.09 5.87
C ASP A 105 18.41 -6.06 6.75
N LEU A 106 17.21 -5.68 7.16
CA LEU A 106 16.42 -6.47 8.09
C LEU A 106 16.07 -7.84 7.55
N PHE A 107 15.83 -7.94 6.24
CA PHE A 107 15.40 -9.18 5.58
C PHE A 107 16.39 -9.69 4.54
N ASP A 108 17.63 -9.23 4.60
CA ASP A 108 18.70 -9.65 3.67
C ASP A 108 18.27 -9.55 2.21
N MET A 109 17.69 -8.41 1.85
CA MET A 109 17.22 -8.15 0.48
C MET A 109 18.12 -7.15 -0.22
N THR A 110 18.21 -7.28 -1.54
CA THR A 110 18.78 -6.26 -2.41
C THR A 110 17.67 -5.67 -3.29
N GLN A 111 17.96 -4.59 -3.97
CA GLN A 111 17.01 -3.98 -4.89
C GLN A 111 16.52 -4.96 -5.96
N ASP A 112 17.39 -5.88 -6.41
CA ASP A 112 17.03 -6.86 -7.42
C ASP A 112 16.07 -7.93 -6.91
N ASP A 113 15.91 -8.06 -5.59
CA ASP A 113 14.98 -9.01 -4.97
C ASP A 113 13.54 -8.48 -4.90
N LEU A 114 13.31 -7.22 -5.24
CA LEU A 114 12.00 -6.60 -5.12
C LEU A 114 11.11 -6.93 -6.31
N ILE A 115 9.80 -7.06 -6.03
CA ILE A 115 8.81 -7.31 -7.08
C ILE A 115 8.73 -6.13 -8.05
N PRO A 116 8.35 -6.38 -9.33
CA PRO A 116 8.26 -5.29 -10.30
C PRO A 116 7.26 -4.19 -9.93
N GLU A 117 6.22 -4.51 -9.15
CA GLU A 117 5.24 -3.55 -8.67
C GLU A 117 5.81 -2.58 -7.62
N CYS A 118 6.96 -2.87 -7.05
CA CYS A 118 7.64 -1.96 -6.12
C CYS A 118 8.31 -0.86 -6.94
N GLU A 119 7.83 0.37 -6.77
CA GLU A 119 8.33 1.54 -7.51
C GLU A 119 9.73 1.94 -7.07
N GLY A 120 10.08 1.67 -5.82
CA GLY A 120 11.39 2.03 -5.31
C GLY A 120 11.53 1.84 -3.83
N ILE A 121 12.69 2.28 -3.35
CA ILE A 121 13.09 2.21 -1.95
C ILE A 121 13.03 3.61 -1.39
N VAL A 122 12.35 3.78 -0.25
CA VAL A 122 12.19 5.09 0.38
C VAL A 122 12.68 5.04 1.83
N GLY A 123 13.15 6.17 2.31
CA GLY A 123 13.57 6.31 3.71
C GLY A 123 12.50 6.97 4.58
N GLY A 124 12.79 7.04 5.89
CA GLY A 124 11.87 7.66 6.83
C GLY A 124 11.62 9.14 6.54
N ALA A 125 12.62 9.87 6.09
CA ALA A 125 12.46 11.28 5.77
C ALA A 125 11.44 11.50 4.64
N HIS A 126 11.47 10.65 3.62
CA HIS A 126 10.49 10.70 2.53
C HIS A 126 9.06 10.55 3.06
N LEU A 127 8.84 9.57 3.93
CA LEU A 127 7.52 9.33 4.52
C LEU A 127 7.05 10.55 5.31
N ILE A 128 7.90 11.10 6.16
CA ILE A 128 7.53 12.24 7.00
C ILE A 128 7.22 13.48 6.14
N GLU A 129 7.99 13.74 5.11
CA GLU A 129 7.72 14.85 4.20
C GLU A 129 6.36 14.71 3.53
N GLN A 130 6.01 13.51 3.09
CA GLN A 130 4.73 13.25 2.45
C GLN A 130 3.56 13.39 3.43
N VAL A 131 3.71 12.86 4.63
CA VAL A 131 2.67 12.90 5.67
C VAL A 131 2.35 14.33 6.09
N MET A 132 3.33 15.21 6.05
CA MET A 132 3.15 16.60 6.48
C MET A 132 2.51 17.49 5.41
N GLU A 133 2.29 16.99 4.21
CA GLU A 133 1.57 17.73 3.18
C GLU A 133 0.10 17.91 3.55
N GLU A 134 -0.46 19.11 3.28
CA GLU A 134 -1.85 19.42 3.66
C GLU A 134 -2.88 18.57 2.93
N ASP A 135 -2.60 18.18 1.70
CA ASP A 135 -3.49 17.39 0.85
C ASP A 135 -3.32 15.88 1.04
N CYS A 136 -2.59 15.46 2.06
CA CYS A 136 -2.29 14.07 2.34
C CYS A 136 -3.09 13.53 3.53
N ARG A 137 -3.56 12.30 3.39
CA ARG A 137 -4.13 11.52 4.51
C ARG A 137 -3.37 10.23 4.64
N VAL A 138 -3.35 9.68 5.86
CA VAL A 138 -2.56 8.48 6.18
C VAL A 138 -3.42 7.45 6.89
N LEU A 139 -3.33 6.22 6.41
CA LEU A 139 -3.85 5.04 7.11
C LEU A 139 -2.66 4.15 7.47
N THR A 140 -2.65 3.59 8.67
CA THR A 140 -1.58 2.69 9.12
C THR A 140 -2.15 1.33 9.53
N TYR A 141 -1.40 0.31 9.19
CA TYR A 141 -1.75 -1.08 9.49
C TYR A 141 -0.57 -1.85 10.08
#